data_4062bf1cf659162cc75e06d3deb6da26
#
_entry.id   4062bf1cf659162cc75e06d3deb6da26
#
_cell.length_a   1.000
_cell.length_b   1.000
_cell.length_c   1.000
_cell.angle_alpha   90.00
_cell.angle_beta   90.00
_cell.angle_gamma   90.00
#
_symmetry.space_group_name_H-M   'P 1'
#
loop_
_entity.id
_entity.type
_entity.pdbx_description
1 polymer ?
#
loop_
_entity_poly.entity_id
_entity_poly.type
_entity_poly.pdbx_seq_one_letter_code
_entity_poly.pdbx_strand_id
1 'polypeptide(L)'
;KNSETLPLAVRSKKSYIEGTVSYEDKDHVPVRLLLDTGSSDAVWLLEDEKKGLEVPDKNYEDFLGRGLSGEVYGKRTKINNIQIGQFVLQDAKAAFPHMGAFDLMTNLDGRNGSLGGELLKRFNIVFDYPNGKITLRKNKYFNTPFQYNMSGLDLQHNGLRYIAEKITNSQGVVIEKEKSFGNVQILFENSTRL
;
A
#
# COMPACT_ATOMS: atom_id res chain seq x y z
N LYS A 1 -11.68 22.16 -2.23
CA LYS A 1 -12.82 21.22 -2.19
C LYS A 1 -12.40 19.93 -1.48
N ASN A 2 -13.34 19.29 -0.74
CA ASN A 2 -13.02 18.07 0.01
C ASN A 2 -13.28 16.77 -0.79
N SER A 3 -13.86 16.86 -1.97
CA SER A 3 -14.23 15.71 -2.81
C SER A 3 -14.02 16.00 -4.28
N GLU A 4 -13.66 14.98 -5.04
CA GLU A 4 -13.48 15.03 -6.49
C GLU A 4 -13.82 13.66 -7.10
N THR A 5 -14.42 13.70 -8.30
CA THR A 5 -14.67 12.50 -9.10
C THR A 5 -13.71 12.50 -10.29
N LEU A 6 -12.95 11.44 -10.41
CA LEU A 6 -11.88 11.25 -11.40
C LEU A 6 -12.22 10.09 -12.35
N PRO A 7 -11.65 10.07 -13.55
CA PRO A 7 -11.70 8.89 -14.41
C PRO A 7 -11.06 7.68 -13.75
N LEU A 8 -11.70 6.52 -13.90
CA LEU A 8 -11.18 5.23 -13.46
C LEU A 8 -11.07 4.34 -14.70
N ALA A 9 -9.86 4.01 -15.10
CA ALA A 9 -9.63 3.06 -16.18
C ALA A 9 -9.71 1.64 -15.63
N VAL A 10 -10.59 0.81 -16.21
CA VAL A 10 -10.69 -0.62 -15.86
C VAL A 10 -10.21 -1.45 -17.05
N ARG A 11 -9.12 -2.20 -16.86
CA ARG A 11 -8.54 -3.09 -17.88
C ARG A 11 -8.20 -4.43 -17.26
N SER A 12 -8.57 -5.51 -17.93
CA SER A 12 -8.28 -6.88 -17.45
C SER A 12 -8.67 -7.11 -15.98
N LYS A 13 -9.84 -6.57 -15.57
CA LYS A 13 -10.37 -6.61 -14.19
C LYS A 13 -9.51 -5.85 -13.16
N LYS A 14 -8.61 -4.97 -13.60
CA LYS A 14 -7.77 -4.12 -12.75
C LYS A 14 -8.15 -2.66 -12.94
N SER A 15 -8.09 -1.89 -11.86
CA SER A 15 -8.49 -0.48 -11.83
C SER A 15 -7.27 0.42 -11.76
N TYR A 16 -7.19 1.42 -12.63
CA TYR A 16 -6.07 2.34 -12.71
C TYR A 16 -6.54 3.78 -12.60
N ILE A 17 -5.69 4.60 -11.98
CA ILE A 17 -5.87 6.03 -11.88
C ILE A 17 -4.61 6.76 -12.36
N GLU A 18 -4.79 7.92 -12.97
CA GLU A 18 -3.68 8.77 -13.38
C GLU A 18 -3.34 9.76 -12.25
N GLY A 19 -2.06 10.08 -12.14
CA GLY A 19 -1.55 11.05 -11.19
C GLY A 19 -0.17 11.54 -11.59
N THR A 20 0.47 12.31 -10.70
CA THR A 20 1.87 12.71 -10.86
C THR A 20 2.63 12.50 -9.56
N VAL A 21 3.93 12.26 -9.68
CA VAL A 21 4.86 12.23 -8.55
C VAL A 21 5.96 13.27 -8.73
N SER A 22 6.44 13.80 -7.62
CA SER A 22 7.58 14.74 -7.61
C SER A 22 8.58 14.27 -6.54
N TYR A 23 9.85 14.23 -6.88
CA TYR A 23 10.95 13.87 -5.99
C TYR A 23 12.27 14.44 -6.52
N GLU A 24 13.15 14.82 -5.59
CA GLU A 24 14.40 15.49 -5.91
C GLU A 24 14.19 16.72 -6.83
N ASP A 25 14.80 16.75 -8.01
CA ASP A 25 14.69 17.78 -9.04
C ASP A 25 13.59 17.47 -10.08
N LYS A 26 12.88 16.36 -9.93
CA LYS A 26 11.84 15.90 -10.87
C LYS A 26 10.45 16.32 -10.38
N ASP A 27 9.81 17.18 -11.16
CA ASP A 27 8.47 17.66 -10.86
C ASP A 27 7.43 17.10 -11.83
N HIS A 28 6.27 16.73 -11.25
CA HIS A 28 5.09 16.32 -12.01
C HIS A 28 5.32 15.18 -13.01
N VAL A 29 6.14 14.19 -12.65
CA VAL A 29 6.31 12.97 -13.47
C VAL A 29 4.98 12.23 -13.55
N PRO A 30 4.38 12.08 -14.76
CA PRO A 30 3.08 11.45 -14.91
C PRO A 30 3.17 9.94 -14.66
N VAL A 31 2.19 9.42 -13.92
CA VAL A 31 2.13 8.00 -13.56
C VAL A 31 0.72 7.44 -13.69
N ARG A 32 0.63 6.21 -14.19
CA ARG A 32 -0.56 5.37 -14.16
C ARG A 32 -0.42 4.32 -13.07
N LEU A 33 -1.29 4.39 -12.07
CA LEU A 33 -1.20 3.60 -10.86
C LEU A 33 -2.36 2.61 -10.73
N LEU A 34 -2.04 1.35 -10.48
CA LEU A 34 -3.01 0.34 -10.11
C LEU A 34 -3.55 0.65 -8.71
N LEU A 35 -4.85 0.62 -8.52
CA LEU A 35 -5.46 0.68 -7.18
C LEU A 35 -5.37 -0.70 -6.52
N ASP A 36 -4.54 -0.82 -5.51
CA ASP A 36 -4.27 -2.07 -4.80
C ASP A 36 -4.62 -1.94 -3.31
N THR A 37 -5.86 -2.28 -2.98
CA THR A 37 -6.34 -2.24 -1.59
C THR A 37 -5.74 -3.35 -0.71
N GLY A 38 -5.08 -4.34 -1.30
CA GLY A 38 -4.39 -5.41 -0.60
C GLY A 38 -2.96 -5.05 -0.18
N SER A 39 -2.36 -4.01 -0.78
CA SER A 39 -1.05 -3.53 -0.39
C SER A 39 -1.14 -2.63 0.83
N SER A 40 -0.26 -2.83 1.81
CA SER A 40 -0.13 -1.98 3.01
C SER A 40 0.66 -0.71 2.77
N ASP A 41 1.45 -0.62 1.70
CA ASP A 41 2.28 0.53 1.37
C ASP A 41 1.46 1.74 0.87
N ALA A 42 2.09 2.92 0.79
CA ALA A 42 1.44 4.10 0.23
C ALA A 42 1.49 4.07 -1.31
N VAL A 43 2.68 3.92 -1.88
CA VAL A 43 2.88 3.85 -3.33
C VAL A 43 4.06 2.95 -3.67
N TRP A 44 3.89 2.15 -4.72
CA TRP A 44 4.98 1.47 -5.41
C TRP A 44 5.17 2.12 -6.77
N LEU A 45 6.42 2.34 -7.15
CA LEU A 45 6.81 2.88 -8.45
C LEU A 45 7.73 1.88 -9.16
N LEU A 46 7.52 1.72 -10.45
CA LEU A 46 8.36 0.88 -11.29
C LEU A 46 9.38 1.77 -12.00
N GLU A 47 10.63 1.38 -11.95
CA GLU A 47 11.70 2.11 -12.63
C GLU A 47 11.44 2.14 -14.14
N ASP A 48 11.51 3.34 -14.72
CA ASP A 48 11.35 3.59 -16.15
C ASP A 48 12.14 4.87 -16.51
N GLU A 49 13.39 4.71 -16.88
CA GLU A 49 14.28 5.83 -17.24
C GLU A 49 13.67 6.73 -18.31
N LYS A 50 12.94 6.17 -19.30
CA LYS A 50 12.32 6.95 -20.37
C LYS A 50 11.24 7.89 -19.87
N LYS A 51 10.65 7.60 -18.71
CA LYS A 51 9.64 8.42 -18.05
C LYS A 51 10.22 9.23 -16.89
N GLY A 52 11.52 9.11 -16.62
CA GLY A 52 12.18 9.75 -15.49
C GLY A 52 11.78 9.12 -14.15
N LEU A 53 11.30 7.88 -14.14
CA LEU A 53 11.03 7.14 -12.91
C LEU A 53 12.27 6.37 -12.51
N GLU A 54 13.02 6.91 -11.60
CA GLU A 54 14.25 6.34 -11.06
C GLU A 54 14.21 6.37 -9.54
N VAL A 55 14.98 5.48 -8.92
CA VAL A 55 15.08 5.46 -7.46
C VAL A 55 15.82 6.70 -6.99
N PRO A 56 15.24 7.53 -6.10
CA PRO A 56 15.94 8.68 -5.52
C PRO A 56 17.23 8.28 -4.80
N ASP A 57 18.21 9.17 -4.74
CA ASP A 57 19.51 8.92 -4.10
C ASP A 57 19.36 8.52 -2.63
N LYS A 58 18.42 9.18 -1.93
CA LYS A 58 18.13 8.88 -0.53
C LYS A 58 17.16 7.71 -0.42
N ASN A 59 17.69 6.50 -0.43
CA ASN A 59 16.93 5.25 -0.32
C ASN A 59 17.64 4.24 0.58
N TYR A 60 16.95 3.14 0.89
CA TYR A 60 17.52 1.98 1.57
C TYR A 60 16.83 0.69 1.10
N GLU A 61 17.59 -0.41 1.10
CA GLU A 61 17.08 -1.74 0.78
C GLU A 61 16.13 -2.23 1.87
N ASP A 62 15.02 -2.84 1.45
CA ASP A 62 14.03 -3.39 2.38
C ASP A 62 13.27 -4.58 1.78
N PHE A 63 12.74 -5.40 2.65
CA PHE A 63 11.70 -6.37 2.31
C PHE A 63 10.39 -5.62 2.11
N LEU A 64 9.83 -5.66 0.91
CA LEU A 64 8.61 -4.93 0.56
C LEU A 64 7.33 -5.73 0.84
N GLY A 65 7.44 -7.03 0.98
CA GLY A 65 6.30 -7.90 1.26
C GLY A 65 6.39 -9.24 0.53
N ARG A 66 5.31 -10.01 0.63
CA ARG A 66 5.17 -11.29 -0.06
C ARG A 66 4.02 -11.20 -1.06
N GLY A 67 4.35 -11.33 -2.35
CA GLY A 67 3.39 -11.42 -3.43
C GLY A 67 3.02 -12.87 -3.80
N LEU A 68 2.21 -13.03 -4.83
CA LEU A 68 1.83 -14.36 -5.35
C LEU A 68 3.03 -15.16 -5.86
N SER A 69 4.06 -14.47 -6.35
CA SER A 69 5.28 -15.08 -6.91
C SER A 69 6.40 -15.26 -5.88
N GLY A 70 6.18 -14.93 -4.62
CA GLY A 70 7.17 -15.04 -3.55
C GLY A 70 7.49 -13.71 -2.86
N GLU A 71 8.67 -13.67 -2.26
CA GLU A 71 9.17 -12.50 -1.54
C GLU A 71 9.59 -11.39 -2.51
N VAL A 72 9.27 -10.17 -2.15
CA VAL A 72 9.59 -8.97 -2.94
C VAL A 72 10.53 -8.10 -2.12
N TYR A 73 11.68 -7.80 -2.68
CA TYR A 73 12.66 -6.87 -2.16
C TYR A 73 12.77 -5.66 -3.06
N GLY A 74 13.30 -4.57 -2.54
CA GLY A 74 13.52 -3.35 -3.29
C GLY A 74 13.89 -2.19 -2.40
N LYS A 75 13.89 -1.00 -2.97
CA LYS A 75 14.32 0.20 -2.30
C LYS A 75 13.15 1.00 -1.77
N ARG A 76 13.26 1.47 -0.53
CA ARG A 76 12.31 2.40 0.08
C ARG A 76 12.88 3.81 0.12
N THR A 77 12.01 4.77 -0.10
CA THR A 77 12.33 6.20 -0.06
C THR A 77 11.09 7.01 0.31
N LYS A 78 11.26 8.33 0.40
CA LYS A 78 10.16 9.30 0.42
C LYS A 78 10.19 10.12 -0.85
N ILE A 79 9.03 10.34 -1.42
CA ILE A 79 8.84 11.29 -2.53
C ILE A 79 8.24 12.59 -1.98
N ASN A 80 8.61 13.72 -2.59
CA ASN A 80 8.15 15.04 -2.14
C ASN A 80 6.64 15.15 -2.20
N ASN A 81 6.06 14.75 -3.33
CA ASN A 81 4.62 14.81 -3.55
C ASN A 81 4.13 13.63 -4.38
N ILE A 82 2.90 13.21 -4.08
CA ILE A 82 2.05 12.47 -5.01
C ILE A 82 0.74 13.25 -5.18
N GLN A 83 0.37 13.51 -6.41
CA GLN A 83 -0.86 14.23 -6.73
C GLN A 83 -1.83 13.33 -7.49
N ILE A 84 -3.05 13.24 -6.98
CA ILE A 84 -4.18 12.54 -7.58
C ILE A 84 -5.33 13.54 -7.72
N GLY A 85 -5.65 13.94 -8.96
CA GLY A 85 -6.57 15.05 -9.20
C GLY A 85 -6.11 16.33 -8.47
N GLN A 86 -7.00 16.91 -7.68
CA GLN A 86 -6.68 18.11 -6.86
C GLN A 86 -5.96 17.79 -5.54
N PHE A 87 -5.78 16.51 -5.20
CA PHE A 87 -5.24 16.10 -3.90
C PHE A 87 -3.72 15.91 -4.00
N VAL A 88 -2.99 16.69 -3.24
CA VAL A 88 -1.54 16.57 -3.09
C VAL A 88 -1.25 16.00 -1.70
N LEU A 89 -0.49 14.93 -1.64
CA LEU A 89 0.02 14.34 -0.41
C LEU A 89 1.55 14.48 -0.39
N GLN A 90 2.06 15.09 0.67
CA GLN A 90 3.48 15.36 0.84
C GLN A 90 4.19 14.22 1.57
N ASP A 91 5.50 14.09 1.33
CA ASP A 91 6.39 13.15 2.02
C ASP A 91 5.90 11.69 1.98
N ALA A 92 5.24 11.30 0.88
CA ALA A 92 4.68 9.97 0.77
C ALA A 92 5.79 8.91 0.71
N LYS A 93 5.60 7.82 1.45
CA LYS A 93 6.50 6.66 1.37
C LYS A 93 6.32 5.98 0.02
N ALA A 94 7.44 5.80 -0.67
CA ALA A 94 7.49 5.07 -1.93
C ALA A 94 8.40 3.85 -1.83
N ALA A 95 8.05 2.82 -2.57
CA ALA A 95 8.89 1.64 -2.74
C ALA A 95 9.12 1.40 -4.23
N PHE A 96 10.35 1.04 -4.56
CA PHE A 96 10.79 0.65 -5.90
C PHE A 96 11.20 -0.82 -5.84
N PRO A 97 10.34 -1.76 -6.23
CA PRO A 97 10.66 -3.17 -6.22
C PRO A 97 11.73 -3.50 -7.26
N HIS A 98 12.60 -4.47 -6.96
CA HIS A 98 13.57 -4.96 -7.93
C HIS A 98 12.88 -5.57 -9.15
N MET A 99 13.38 -5.23 -10.34
CA MET A 99 12.75 -5.55 -11.63
C MET A 99 12.50 -7.05 -11.83
N GLY A 100 13.35 -7.93 -11.38
CA GLY A 100 13.19 -9.38 -11.55
C GLY A 100 11.93 -9.97 -10.93
N ALA A 101 11.31 -9.29 -9.96
CA ALA A 101 10.03 -9.73 -9.38
C ALA A 101 8.82 -9.31 -10.22
N PHE A 102 8.99 -8.42 -11.21
CA PHE A 102 7.91 -7.76 -11.94
C PHE A 102 8.03 -7.80 -13.47
N ASP A 103 9.02 -8.49 -14.04
CA ASP A 103 9.25 -8.56 -15.48
C ASP A 103 8.00 -8.93 -16.31
N LEU A 104 7.10 -9.72 -15.72
CA LEU A 104 5.81 -10.06 -16.32
C LEU A 104 4.74 -8.94 -16.16
N MET A 105 4.96 -7.97 -15.26
CA MET A 105 3.97 -6.92 -14.96
C MET A 105 4.26 -5.59 -15.67
N THR A 106 5.48 -5.34 -16.10
CA THR A 106 5.89 -4.10 -16.79
C THR A 106 5.25 -3.90 -18.15
N ASN A 107 4.78 -4.99 -18.79
CA ASN A 107 4.13 -4.95 -20.10
C ASN A 107 2.61 -4.74 -20.06
N LEU A 108 2.01 -4.55 -18.87
CA LEU A 108 0.57 -4.43 -18.71
C LEU A 108 0.12 -2.96 -18.75
N ASP A 109 -0.40 -2.52 -19.89
CA ASP A 109 -1.22 -1.29 -20.04
C ASP A 109 -0.56 0.04 -19.66
N GLY A 110 0.77 0.15 -19.70
CA GLY A 110 1.48 1.38 -19.35
C GLY A 110 1.46 1.71 -17.86
N ARG A 111 1.30 0.72 -17.00
CA ARG A 111 1.36 0.85 -15.55
C ARG A 111 2.74 1.31 -15.09
N ASN A 112 2.79 2.33 -14.22
CA ASN A 112 4.01 2.84 -13.60
C ASN A 112 4.15 2.48 -12.12
N GLY A 113 3.13 1.87 -11.54
CA GLY A 113 3.16 1.50 -10.13
C GLY A 113 1.80 1.13 -9.58
N SER A 114 1.65 1.24 -8.27
CA SER A 114 0.38 1.02 -7.57
C SER A 114 0.19 1.96 -6.39
N LEU A 115 -1.06 2.28 -6.10
CA LEU A 115 -1.49 2.95 -4.88
C LEU A 115 -1.99 1.91 -3.89
N GLY A 116 -1.38 1.87 -2.73
CA GLY A 116 -1.76 0.95 -1.67
C GLY A 116 -2.59 1.54 -0.56
N GLY A 117 -2.92 0.71 0.41
CA GLY A 117 -3.85 1.01 1.50
C GLY A 117 -3.43 2.19 2.36
N GLU A 118 -2.13 2.42 2.57
CA GLU A 118 -1.68 3.55 3.40
C GLU A 118 -2.03 4.91 2.78
N LEU A 119 -2.06 5.01 1.45
CA LEU A 119 -2.54 6.21 0.77
C LEU A 119 -4.07 6.21 0.70
N LEU A 120 -4.67 5.10 0.27
CA LEU A 120 -6.11 4.99 0.04
C LEU A 120 -6.92 5.22 1.31
N LYS A 121 -6.45 4.79 2.50
CA LYS A 121 -7.13 5.01 3.80
C LYS A 121 -7.35 6.47 4.16
N ARG A 122 -6.71 7.42 3.46
CA ARG A 122 -6.82 8.87 3.67
C ARG A 122 -8.05 9.47 3.01
N PHE A 123 -8.79 8.64 2.29
CA PHE A 123 -10.02 9.02 1.58
C PHE A 123 -11.18 8.12 1.96
N ASN A 124 -12.39 8.67 1.90
CA ASN A 124 -13.60 7.90 1.66
C ASN A 124 -13.71 7.75 0.16
N ILE A 125 -13.81 6.51 -0.32
CA ILE A 125 -13.72 6.18 -1.74
C ILE A 125 -15.03 5.55 -2.21
N VAL A 126 -15.52 6.00 -3.36
CA VAL A 126 -16.63 5.37 -4.08
C VAL A 126 -16.14 4.94 -5.45
N PHE A 127 -16.20 3.65 -5.72
CA PHE A 127 -15.91 3.06 -7.03
C PHE A 127 -17.19 2.94 -7.84
N ASP A 128 -17.25 3.61 -8.97
CA ASP A 128 -18.33 3.54 -9.94
C ASP A 128 -17.80 2.85 -11.22
N TYR A 129 -17.64 1.55 -11.12
CA TYR A 129 -17.10 0.73 -12.21
C TYR A 129 -17.92 0.83 -13.51
N PRO A 130 -19.28 0.79 -13.46
CA PRO A 130 -20.09 0.89 -14.66
C PRO A 130 -19.85 2.18 -15.45
N ASN A 131 -19.59 3.28 -14.76
CA ASN A 131 -19.37 4.60 -15.37
C ASN A 131 -17.87 4.95 -15.51
N GLY A 132 -16.95 4.07 -15.13
CA GLY A 132 -15.51 4.31 -15.20
C GLY A 132 -15.08 5.52 -14.36
N LYS A 133 -15.58 5.62 -13.13
CA LYS A 133 -15.32 6.75 -12.23
C LYS A 133 -14.92 6.30 -10.84
N ILE A 134 -14.11 7.13 -10.19
CA ILE A 134 -13.79 7.01 -8.77
C ILE A 134 -14.02 8.37 -8.10
N THR A 135 -14.72 8.37 -6.99
CA THR A 135 -14.89 9.59 -6.18
C THR A 135 -14.04 9.47 -4.92
N LEU A 136 -13.14 10.42 -4.73
CA LEU A 136 -12.28 10.57 -3.59
C LEU A 136 -12.76 11.73 -2.72
N ARG A 137 -12.96 11.49 -1.42
CA ARG A 137 -13.28 12.52 -0.44
C ARG A 137 -12.29 12.43 0.71
N LYS A 138 -11.58 13.53 1.01
CA LYS A 138 -10.70 13.60 2.18
C LYS A 138 -11.44 13.17 3.46
N ASN A 139 -10.79 12.33 4.24
CA ASN A 139 -11.29 11.95 5.56
C ASN A 139 -10.35 12.46 6.67
N LYS A 140 -10.59 12.07 7.93
CA LYS A 140 -9.81 12.51 9.09
C LYS A 140 -8.33 12.15 9.04
N TYR A 141 -7.94 11.17 8.22
CA TYR A 141 -6.55 10.71 8.08
C TYR A 141 -5.80 11.42 6.96
N PHE A 142 -6.44 12.30 6.18
CA PHE A 142 -5.81 12.91 5.00
C PHE A 142 -4.49 13.63 5.32
N ASN A 143 -4.45 14.38 6.41
CA ASN A 143 -3.27 15.14 6.84
C ASN A 143 -2.36 14.36 7.81
N THR A 144 -2.62 13.08 8.06
CA THR A 144 -1.74 12.28 8.92
C THR A 144 -0.38 12.09 8.25
N PRO A 145 0.74 12.37 8.91
CA PRO A 145 2.07 12.16 8.32
C PRO A 145 2.29 10.71 7.90
N PHE A 146 3.09 10.50 6.84
CA PHE A 146 3.60 9.19 6.51
C PHE A 146 4.77 8.86 7.43
N GLN A 147 4.68 7.75 8.14
CA GLN A 147 5.70 7.32 9.09
C GLN A 147 6.19 5.92 8.73
N TYR A 148 7.49 5.70 8.82
CA TYR A 148 8.05 4.35 8.76
C TYR A 148 7.80 3.64 10.10
N ASN A 149 7.74 2.32 10.03
CA ASN A 149 7.79 1.49 11.22
C ASN A 149 9.21 1.56 11.81
N MET A 150 9.37 2.30 12.90
CA MET A 150 10.66 2.50 13.57
C MET A 150 10.94 1.45 14.66
N SER A 151 10.06 0.46 14.84
CA SER A 151 10.26 -0.60 15.83
C SER A 151 11.31 -1.63 15.41
N GLY A 152 11.69 -1.69 14.13
CA GLY A 152 12.53 -2.74 13.58
C GLY A 152 11.84 -4.11 13.46
N LEU A 153 10.56 -4.21 13.82
CA LEU A 153 9.80 -5.46 13.81
C LEU A 153 8.75 -5.42 12.71
N ASP A 154 8.74 -6.42 11.84
CA ASP A 154 7.63 -6.69 10.93
C ASP A 154 6.79 -7.84 11.47
N LEU A 155 5.49 -7.58 11.61
CA LEU A 155 4.54 -8.53 12.17
C LEU A 155 3.63 -9.06 11.07
N GLN A 156 3.43 -10.37 11.05
CA GLN A 156 2.47 -11.03 10.17
C GLN A 156 1.41 -11.75 10.99
N HIS A 157 0.17 -11.72 10.50
CA HIS A 157 -0.88 -12.57 11.01
C HIS A 157 -0.60 -14.02 10.62
N ASN A 158 -0.52 -14.92 11.60
CA ASN A 158 -0.21 -16.33 11.41
C ASN A 158 -1.41 -17.20 11.82
N GLY A 159 -2.55 -17.01 11.13
CA GLY A 159 -3.75 -17.78 11.35
C GLY A 159 -4.45 -17.51 12.68
N LEU A 160 -5.28 -18.43 13.10
CA LEU A 160 -6.04 -18.39 14.34
C LEU A 160 -5.52 -19.45 15.31
N ARG A 161 -5.43 -19.06 16.58
CA ARG A 161 -5.21 -19.96 17.68
C ARG A 161 -6.53 -20.17 18.42
N TYR A 162 -6.91 -21.40 18.65
CA TYR A 162 -8.08 -21.76 19.42
C TYR A 162 -7.66 -22.16 20.83
N ILE A 163 -8.33 -21.62 21.82
CA ILE A 163 -8.13 -21.96 23.22
C ILE A 163 -9.47 -22.41 23.79
N ALA A 164 -9.51 -23.59 24.37
CA ALA A 164 -10.68 -24.06 25.14
C ALA A 164 -10.65 -23.42 26.53
N GLU A 165 -11.63 -22.59 26.81
CA GLU A 165 -11.89 -22.02 28.15
C GLU A 165 -12.97 -22.81 28.86
N LYS A 166 -12.70 -23.23 30.11
CA LYS A 166 -13.73 -23.79 30.99
C LYS A 166 -14.47 -22.67 31.68
N ILE A 167 -15.72 -22.49 31.36
CA ILE A 167 -16.57 -21.46 31.97
C ILE A 167 -17.71 -22.15 32.73
N THR A 168 -18.09 -21.61 33.90
CA THR A 168 -19.24 -22.06 34.64
C THR A 168 -20.46 -21.24 34.19
N ASN A 169 -21.50 -21.94 33.74
CA ASN A 169 -22.74 -21.25 33.35
C ASN A 169 -23.55 -20.82 34.58
N SER A 170 -24.66 -20.12 34.37
CA SER A 170 -25.56 -19.64 35.45
C SER A 170 -26.19 -20.73 36.30
N GLN A 171 -26.10 -22.01 35.88
CA GLN A 171 -26.62 -23.17 36.56
C GLN A 171 -25.51 -23.93 37.32
N GLY A 172 -24.27 -23.39 37.35
CA GLY A 172 -23.14 -24.02 38.03
C GLY A 172 -22.47 -25.16 37.25
N VAL A 173 -22.87 -25.39 35.99
CA VAL A 173 -22.27 -26.40 35.13
C VAL A 173 -21.06 -25.88 34.42
N VAL A 174 -19.94 -26.62 34.49
CA VAL A 174 -18.70 -26.28 33.75
C VAL A 174 -18.87 -26.71 32.30
N ILE A 175 -18.77 -25.77 31.39
CA ILE A 175 -18.80 -25.99 29.94
C ILE A 175 -17.46 -25.54 29.32
N GLU A 176 -17.01 -26.25 28.29
CA GLU A 176 -15.87 -25.80 27.47
C GLU A 176 -16.36 -24.90 26.34
N LYS A 177 -15.78 -23.74 26.22
CA LYS A 177 -16.04 -22.80 25.14
C LYS A 177 -14.76 -22.54 24.38
N GLU A 178 -14.77 -22.79 23.08
CA GLU A 178 -13.66 -22.38 22.21
C GLU A 178 -13.68 -20.89 21.96
N LYS A 179 -12.52 -20.28 22.14
CA LYS A 179 -12.29 -18.87 21.83
C LYS A 179 -11.13 -18.76 20.85
N SER A 180 -11.36 -18.06 19.75
CA SER A 180 -10.34 -17.83 18.74
C SER A 180 -9.60 -16.54 19.00
N PHE A 181 -8.28 -16.56 18.84
CA PHE A 181 -7.40 -15.40 18.91
C PHE A 181 -6.59 -15.33 17.61
N GLY A 182 -6.37 -14.10 17.10
CA GLY A 182 -5.40 -13.88 16.04
C GLY A 182 -4.01 -14.24 16.54
N ASN A 183 -3.29 -15.06 15.79
CA ASN A 183 -1.90 -15.36 16.07
C ASN A 183 -1.02 -14.43 15.24
N VAL A 184 0.00 -13.83 15.86
CA VAL A 184 0.92 -12.91 15.23
C VAL A 184 2.32 -13.46 15.36
N GLN A 185 3.06 -13.44 14.27
CA GLN A 185 4.47 -13.88 14.25
C GLN A 185 5.35 -12.72 13.79
N ILE A 186 6.54 -12.63 14.34
CA ILE A 186 7.59 -11.71 13.89
C ILE A 186 8.20 -12.31 12.63
N LEU A 187 8.18 -11.54 11.52
CA LEU A 187 8.79 -11.95 10.26
C LEU A 187 10.24 -11.51 10.14
N PHE A 188 10.53 -10.31 10.67
CA PHE A 188 11.81 -9.66 10.49
C PHE A 188 12.19 -8.83 11.71
N GLU A 189 13.44 -8.98 12.12
CA GLU A 189 14.15 -7.99 12.92
C GLU A 189 15.13 -7.28 11.98
N ASN A 190 14.87 -6.04 11.63
CA ASN A 190 15.77 -5.27 10.78
C ASN A 190 16.49 -4.21 11.63
N SER A 191 17.73 -4.49 11.99
CA SER A 191 18.57 -3.58 12.78
C SER A 191 18.99 -2.31 12.02
N THR A 192 18.76 -2.25 10.72
CA THR A 192 19.15 -1.11 9.87
C THR A 192 18.12 -0.02 9.77
N ARG A 193 16.94 -0.16 10.43
CA ARG A 193 15.87 0.85 10.43
C ARG A 193 16.00 1.91 11.53
N LEU A 194 17.10 1.89 12.30
CA LEU A 194 17.42 2.87 13.34
C LEU A 194 18.11 4.11 12.75
#